data_70c4f1cc53bb4911c27ce8cd8477687d
#
_entry.id   70c4f1cc53bb4911c27ce8cd8477687d
#
_cell.length_a   1.000
_cell.length_b   1.000
_cell.length_c   1.000
_cell.angle_alpha   90.00
_cell.angle_beta   90.00
_cell.angle_gamma   90.00
#
_symmetry.space_group_name_H-M   'P 1'
#
loop_
_entity.id
_entity.type
_entity.pdbx_description
1 polymer ?
#
loop_
_entity_poly.entity_id
_entity_poly.type
_entity_poly.pdbx_seq_one_letter_code
_entity_poly.pdbx_strand_id
1 'polypeptide(L)'
;MAIEYLGLSSVEGPLVVLEGVQDAFYDEIVEFVVDHKTKKMGRIVELNEDKAIIQVFEGTENMSLDNTHTRLMGRPMEVTVSPEMLGRTFNGIGQPIDDMGPLISEDKRDVNGLPLNPVRREYPRNYIQTGISAIDGLTTLIRGQKLPIFSGNGLPHDQLAAQIVKQASLGGDSDEDFAIVFGAMGVKHDVADFFRKTFDENGVSDHVCMFLNLANDPVVERLITPKVALTVAEYLAFECNMHILVILTDMTSFAEALREVSSSRGEIPSRKGYPGYLYSELATIYERAGIVEGANGSVTQLPILTMPNDDITHPIPDLTGYITEGQIVLDRNLYGQSVYPPINVLPSLSRLMKDGIGEGYTRDDHQALANQLFASYAKVGEARNLASVIGEDELSPLDKKYLEFGREFEQRYIGQGTTENRTIQETLDLGWELLALLPRDELDRIDTKLIDFYYPKKNEA
;
A
#
# COMPACT_ATOMS: atom_id res chain seq x y z
N MET A 1 -28.73 -24.14 15.98
CA MET A 1 -29.42 -23.34 17.01
C MET A 1 -28.35 -22.46 17.60
N ALA A 2 -28.47 -21.14 17.53
CA ALA A 2 -27.43 -20.26 18.09
C ALA A 2 -27.45 -20.42 19.62
N ILE A 3 -26.30 -20.70 20.21
CA ILE A 3 -26.15 -20.77 21.66
C ILE A 3 -25.99 -19.36 22.17
N GLU A 4 -26.76 -18.98 23.17
CA GLU A 4 -26.73 -17.64 23.78
C GLU A 4 -26.28 -17.75 25.23
N TYR A 5 -25.31 -16.93 25.58
CA TYR A 5 -24.74 -16.86 26.93
C TYR A 5 -25.15 -15.53 27.56
N LEU A 6 -25.46 -15.53 28.83
CA LEU A 6 -25.75 -14.32 29.62
C LEU A 6 -24.60 -14.04 30.58
N GLY A 7 -24.13 -12.80 30.53
CA GLY A 7 -23.03 -12.33 31.36
C GLY A 7 -21.66 -12.62 30.74
N LEU A 8 -20.65 -11.96 31.29
CA LEU A 8 -19.25 -12.05 30.91
C LEU A 8 -18.41 -12.33 32.15
N SER A 9 -17.33 -13.08 32.01
CA SER A 9 -16.44 -13.40 33.16
C SER A 9 -15.50 -12.23 33.47
N SER A 10 -14.96 -11.57 32.45
CA SER A 10 -14.15 -10.35 32.60
C SER A 10 -14.13 -9.53 31.31
N VAL A 11 -13.75 -8.25 31.45
CA VAL A 11 -13.50 -7.31 30.35
C VAL A 11 -12.13 -6.69 30.58
N GLU A 12 -11.18 -6.87 29.64
CA GLU A 12 -9.81 -6.40 29.71
C GLU A 12 -9.42 -5.66 28.41
N GLY A 13 -9.49 -4.33 28.43
CA GLY A 13 -9.28 -3.54 27.22
C GLY A 13 -10.23 -3.95 26.10
N PRO A 14 -9.75 -4.31 24.90
CA PRO A 14 -10.61 -4.74 23.80
C PRO A 14 -11.05 -6.22 23.89
N LEU A 15 -10.71 -6.91 24.95
CA LEU A 15 -10.94 -8.34 25.14
C LEU A 15 -12.06 -8.60 26.17
N VAL A 16 -12.83 -9.64 25.89
CA VAL A 16 -13.87 -10.16 26.74
C VAL A 16 -13.62 -11.65 26.98
N VAL A 17 -13.76 -12.09 28.21
CA VAL A 17 -13.69 -13.51 28.56
C VAL A 17 -15.08 -14.05 28.85
N LEU A 18 -15.42 -15.14 28.18
CA LEU A 18 -16.64 -15.90 28.36
C LEU A 18 -16.29 -17.32 28.86
N GLU A 19 -16.93 -17.77 29.93
CA GLU A 19 -16.74 -19.11 30.49
C GLU A 19 -17.95 -20.00 30.22
N GLY A 20 -17.74 -21.31 30.28
CA GLY A 20 -18.77 -22.31 30.04
C GLY A 20 -19.12 -22.47 28.55
N VAL A 21 -18.20 -22.10 27.67
CA VAL A 21 -18.42 -22.11 26.21
C VAL A 21 -18.34 -23.53 25.68
N GLN A 22 -19.31 -23.91 24.87
CA GLN A 22 -19.39 -25.21 24.20
C GLN A 22 -19.48 -25.04 22.69
N ASP A 23 -18.86 -25.94 21.94
CA ASP A 23 -18.92 -26.00 20.47
C ASP A 23 -18.43 -24.74 19.73
N ALA A 24 -17.54 -23.96 20.38
CA ALA A 24 -16.92 -22.78 19.79
C ALA A 24 -15.66 -23.17 18.99
N PHE A 25 -15.31 -22.37 17.98
CA PHE A 25 -14.08 -22.54 17.23
C PHE A 25 -13.29 -21.23 17.11
N TYR A 26 -12.00 -21.37 16.85
CA TYR A 26 -11.11 -20.22 16.64
C TYR A 26 -11.56 -19.38 15.46
N ASP A 27 -11.51 -18.05 15.61
CA ASP A 27 -11.93 -17.04 14.61
C ASP A 27 -13.45 -16.98 14.36
N GLU A 28 -14.25 -17.65 15.17
CA GLU A 28 -15.71 -17.56 15.11
C GLU A 28 -16.19 -16.17 15.50
N ILE A 29 -17.16 -15.65 14.74
CA ILE A 29 -17.81 -14.38 15.05
C ILE A 29 -18.80 -14.53 16.18
N VAL A 30 -18.78 -13.53 17.04
CA VAL A 30 -19.63 -13.41 18.22
C VAL A 30 -20.42 -12.10 18.16
N GLU A 31 -21.72 -12.17 18.33
CA GLU A 31 -22.59 -11.00 18.50
C GLU A 31 -22.83 -10.75 19.99
N PHE A 32 -22.57 -9.53 20.45
CA PHE A 32 -22.93 -9.04 21.77
C PHE A 32 -24.14 -8.12 21.66
N VAL A 33 -25.12 -8.31 22.53
CA VAL A 33 -26.25 -7.41 22.71
C VAL A 33 -26.07 -6.71 24.05
N VAL A 34 -25.77 -5.41 23.99
CA VAL A 34 -25.57 -4.54 25.14
C VAL A 34 -26.83 -3.71 25.36
N ASP A 35 -27.31 -3.61 26.59
CA ASP A 35 -28.50 -2.80 26.97
C ASP A 35 -29.76 -3.09 26.09
N HIS A 36 -29.95 -4.32 25.63
CA HIS A 36 -31.08 -4.79 24.80
C HIS A 36 -31.25 -4.04 23.45
N LYS A 37 -30.35 -3.14 23.06
CA LYS A 37 -30.44 -2.35 21.83
C LYS A 37 -29.17 -2.28 21.02
N THR A 38 -28.04 -2.10 21.67
CA THR A 38 -26.76 -1.93 20.99
C THR A 38 -26.16 -3.30 20.69
N LYS A 39 -25.84 -3.51 19.43
CA LYS A 39 -25.12 -4.72 18.99
C LYS A 39 -23.67 -4.38 18.78
N LYS A 40 -22.78 -5.24 19.26
CA LYS A 40 -21.36 -5.20 19.00
C LYS A 40 -20.92 -6.56 18.47
N MET A 41 -19.88 -6.56 17.66
CA MET A 41 -19.31 -7.77 17.09
C MET A 41 -17.93 -8.03 17.64
N GLY A 42 -17.55 -9.29 17.70
CA GLY A 42 -16.23 -9.74 18.08
C GLY A 42 -15.88 -11.05 17.41
N ARG A 43 -14.65 -11.49 17.63
CA ARG A 43 -14.19 -12.81 17.20
C ARG A 43 -13.46 -13.54 18.30
N ILE A 44 -13.57 -14.84 18.31
CA ILE A 44 -12.82 -15.69 19.24
C ILE A 44 -11.37 -15.76 18.81
N VAL A 45 -10.47 -15.35 19.70
CA VAL A 45 -9.02 -15.31 19.44
C VAL A 45 -8.24 -16.32 20.25
N GLU A 46 -8.87 -16.93 21.25
CA GLU A 46 -8.28 -17.98 22.06
C GLU A 46 -9.39 -18.85 22.66
N LEU A 47 -9.13 -20.15 22.72
CA LEU A 47 -10.00 -21.14 23.35
C LEU A 47 -9.18 -21.99 24.31
N ASN A 48 -9.55 -21.99 25.59
CA ASN A 48 -8.94 -22.77 26.64
C ASN A 48 -10.02 -23.55 27.42
N GLU A 49 -10.10 -24.85 27.18
CA GLU A 49 -11.11 -25.72 27.76
C GLU A 49 -12.54 -25.20 27.51
N ASP A 50 -13.18 -24.60 28.54
CA ASP A 50 -14.52 -24.02 28.48
C ASP A 50 -14.50 -22.49 28.44
N LYS A 51 -13.32 -21.85 28.23
CA LYS A 51 -13.17 -20.40 28.18
C LYS A 51 -12.85 -19.93 26.77
N ALA A 52 -13.57 -18.91 26.32
CA ALA A 52 -13.29 -18.19 25.09
C ALA A 52 -12.83 -16.77 25.40
N ILE A 53 -11.69 -16.36 24.82
CA ILE A 53 -11.26 -14.96 24.80
C ILE A 53 -11.73 -14.38 23.47
N ILE A 54 -12.53 -13.34 23.56
CA ILE A 54 -13.19 -12.72 22.42
C ILE A 54 -12.68 -11.29 22.27
N GLN A 55 -12.23 -10.95 21.09
CA GLN A 55 -11.79 -9.61 20.71
C GLN A 55 -12.97 -8.85 20.12
N VAL A 56 -13.38 -7.76 20.77
CA VAL A 56 -14.53 -6.93 20.38
C VAL A 56 -14.08 -5.87 19.37
N PHE A 57 -14.78 -5.76 18.23
CA PHE A 57 -14.39 -4.86 17.14
C PHE A 57 -14.65 -3.39 17.46
N GLU A 58 -15.83 -3.09 17.96
CA GLU A 58 -16.29 -1.72 18.28
C GLU A 58 -15.90 -1.26 19.69
N GLY A 59 -15.00 -1.97 20.35
CA GLY A 59 -14.58 -1.66 21.72
C GLY A 59 -15.56 -2.18 22.79
N THR A 60 -15.10 -2.20 24.04
CA THR A 60 -15.81 -2.82 25.16
C THR A 60 -16.57 -1.82 26.05
N GLU A 61 -16.63 -0.54 25.68
CA GLU A 61 -17.35 0.49 26.42
C GLU A 61 -18.83 0.11 26.56
N ASN A 62 -19.37 0.36 27.77
CA ASN A 62 -20.76 0.08 28.14
C ASN A 62 -21.14 -1.42 28.14
N MET A 63 -20.19 -2.35 28.06
CA MET A 63 -20.47 -3.77 28.25
C MET A 63 -20.57 -4.09 29.75
N SER A 64 -21.69 -4.72 30.12
CA SER A 64 -21.96 -5.14 31.50
C SER A 64 -21.55 -6.61 31.69
N LEU A 65 -20.89 -6.92 32.81
CA LEU A 65 -20.57 -8.30 33.16
C LEU A 65 -21.82 -9.15 33.36
N ASP A 66 -22.91 -8.58 33.87
CA ASP A 66 -24.12 -9.32 34.26
C ASP A 66 -25.17 -9.36 33.13
N ASN A 67 -25.25 -8.31 32.31
CA ASN A 67 -26.39 -8.11 31.40
C ASN A 67 -26.02 -8.13 29.92
N THR A 68 -24.78 -8.43 29.55
CA THR A 68 -24.41 -8.61 28.13
C THR A 68 -24.83 -10.00 27.66
N HIS A 69 -25.60 -10.03 26.60
CA HIS A 69 -25.95 -11.29 25.91
C HIS A 69 -24.93 -11.57 24.81
N THR A 70 -24.39 -12.77 24.81
CA THR A 70 -23.37 -13.20 23.86
C THR A 70 -23.89 -14.35 23.01
N ARG A 71 -23.84 -14.22 21.71
CA ARG A 71 -24.29 -15.23 20.74
C ARG A 71 -23.16 -15.64 19.81
N LEU A 72 -22.83 -16.92 19.79
CA LEU A 72 -21.92 -17.52 18.82
C LEU A 72 -22.64 -17.67 17.48
N MET A 73 -21.99 -17.23 16.39
CA MET A 73 -22.62 -17.15 15.07
C MET A 73 -22.38 -18.39 14.20
N GLY A 74 -21.49 -19.29 14.61
CA GLY A 74 -21.18 -20.51 13.87
C GLY A 74 -20.44 -20.27 12.54
N ARG A 75 -19.81 -19.11 12.37
CA ARG A 75 -19.12 -18.73 11.13
C ARG A 75 -17.99 -17.72 11.40
N PRO A 76 -16.95 -17.65 10.55
CA PRO A 76 -15.95 -16.60 10.61
C PRO A 76 -16.53 -15.23 10.23
N MET A 77 -15.72 -14.20 10.30
CA MET A 77 -16.12 -12.87 9.84
C MET A 77 -16.22 -12.85 8.31
N GLU A 78 -17.38 -12.42 7.83
CA GLU A 78 -17.66 -12.27 6.41
C GLU A 78 -17.98 -10.82 6.08
N VAL A 79 -17.60 -10.38 4.89
CA VAL A 79 -18.02 -9.11 4.31
C VAL A 79 -18.94 -9.35 3.12
N THR A 80 -19.97 -8.55 3.01
CA THR A 80 -20.85 -8.55 1.82
C THR A 80 -20.07 -7.94 0.66
N VAL A 81 -20.07 -8.60 -0.50
CA VAL A 81 -19.37 -8.16 -1.71
C VAL A 81 -20.35 -7.96 -2.87
N SER A 82 -20.06 -6.94 -3.68
CA SER A 82 -20.81 -6.61 -4.89
C SER A 82 -19.97 -5.67 -5.76
N PRO A 83 -20.12 -5.68 -7.10
CA PRO A 83 -19.55 -4.64 -7.96
C PRO A 83 -20.02 -3.23 -7.61
N GLU A 84 -21.20 -3.10 -6.99
CA GLU A 84 -21.79 -1.83 -6.52
C GLU A 84 -21.02 -1.21 -5.34
N MET A 85 -19.98 -1.86 -4.83
CA MET A 85 -19.07 -1.28 -3.84
C MET A 85 -18.15 -0.22 -4.43
N LEU A 86 -17.94 -0.22 -5.73
CA LEU A 86 -17.25 0.86 -6.42
C LEU A 86 -18.04 2.15 -6.29
N GLY A 87 -17.37 3.24 -6.05
CA GLY A 87 -17.99 4.54 -5.75
C GLY A 87 -18.43 4.73 -4.30
N ARG A 88 -18.28 3.72 -3.45
CA ARG A 88 -18.79 3.71 -2.08
C ARG A 88 -17.69 3.86 -1.03
N THR A 89 -18.09 4.39 0.13
CA THR A 89 -17.22 4.53 1.31
C THR A 89 -17.76 3.71 2.49
N PHE A 90 -16.86 2.94 3.09
CA PHE A 90 -17.15 2.01 4.18
C PHE A 90 -16.27 2.31 5.41
N ASN A 91 -16.74 1.89 6.59
CA ASN A 91 -15.87 1.84 7.77
C ASN A 91 -14.91 0.64 7.70
N GLY A 92 -14.05 0.46 8.68
CA GLY A 92 -13.03 -0.58 8.71
C GLY A 92 -13.54 -2.01 8.73
N ILE A 93 -14.81 -2.23 9.10
CA ILE A 93 -15.46 -3.55 9.09
C ILE A 93 -16.39 -3.77 7.87
N GLY A 94 -16.37 -2.85 6.90
CA GLY A 94 -17.12 -2.98 5.66
C GLY A 94 -18.59 -2.54 5.72
N GLN A 95 -18.96 -1.72 6.72
CA GLN A 95 -20.30 -1.11 6.78
C GLN A 95 -20.30 0.23 6.04
N PRO A 96 -21.30 0.51 5.18
CA PRO A 96 -21.40 1.79 4.48
C PRO A 96 -21.48 2.98 5.44
N ILE A 97 -20.74 4.06 5.14
CA ILE A 97 -20.75 5.33 5.89
C ILE A 97 -20.98 6.56 5.00
N ASP A 98 -21.48 6.32 3.79
CA ASP A 98 -21.70 7.34 2.74
C ASP A 98 -23.16 7.78 2.61
N ASP A 99 -24.02 7.42 3.56
CA ASP A 99 -25.47 7.70 3.57
C ASP A 99 -26.26 7.14 2.35
N MET A 100 -25.65 6.29 1.54
CA MET A 100 -26.30 5.67 0.37
C MET A 100 -27.09 4.38 0.73
N GLY A 101 -27.13 4.04 2.01
CA GLY A 101 -27.82 2.86 2.51
C GLY A 101 -27.00 1.55 2.40
N PRO A 102 -27.58 0.43 2.86
CA PRO A 102 -26.89 -0.86 2.87
C PRO A 102 -26.69 -1.40 1.46
N LEU A 103 -25.63 -2.21 1.29
CA LEU A 103 -25.46 -3.01 0.08
C LEU A 103 -26.54 -4.09 0.00
N ILE A 104 -27.16 -4.22 -1.17
CA ILE A 104 -28.14 -5.28 -1.45
C ILE A 104 -27.42 -6.38 -2.23
N SER A 105 -26.82 -7.32 -1.50
CA SER A 105 -26.18 -8.50 -2.09
C SER A 105 -26.28 -9.67 -1.14
N GLU A 106 -26.47 -10.88 -1.69
CA GLU A 106 -26.42 -12.12 -0.94
C GLU A 106 -25.01 -12.72 -0.88
N ASP A 107 -24.10 -12.21 -1.71
CA ASP A 107 -22.73 -12.68 -1.78
C ASP A 107 -21.91 -12.21 -0.58
N LYS A 108 -21.28 -13.16 0.10
CA LYS A 108 -20.40 -12.92 1.25
C LYS A 108 -19.11 -13.67 1.09
N ARG A 109 -18.04 -13.07 1.58
CA ARG A 109 -16.70 -13.66 1.57
C ARG A 109 -16.06 -13.55 2.94
N ASP A 110 -15.34 -14.59 3.34
CA ASP A 110 -14.52 -14.60 4.55
C ASP A 110 -13.42 -13.53 4.44
N VAL A 111 -13.31 -12.67 5.44
CA VAL A 111 -12.31 -11.57 5.44
C VAL A 111 -10.87 -12.06 5.55
N ASN A 112 -10.63 -13.28 6.03
CA ASN A 112 -9.30 -13.86 6.04
C ASN A 112 -8.81 -14.22 4.64
N GLY A 113 -9.73 -14.31 3.67
CA GLY A 113 -9.43 -14.68 2.31
C GLY A 113 -9.00 -16.14 2.15
N LEU A 114 -8.74 -16.53 0.93
CA LEU A 114 -8.13 -17.82 0.64
C LEU A 114 -6.67 -17.59 0.26
N PRO A 115 -5.71 -18.31 0.89
CA PRO A 115 -4.32 -18.25 0.47
C PRO A 115 -4.22 -18.58 -1.03
N LEU A 116 -3.62 -17.71 -1.81
CA LEU A 116 -3.36 -17.99 -3.21
C LEU A 116 -2.42 -19.19 -3.32
N ASN A 117 -2.91 -20.27 -3.95
CA ASN A 117 -2.06 -21.42 -4.19
C ASN A 117 -0.84 -21.01 -5.05
N PRO A 118 0.40 -21.16 -4.55
CA PRO A 118 1.60 -20.76 -5.29
C PRO A 118 1.71 -21.39 -6.68
N VAL A 119 1.19 -22.61 -6.86
CA VAL A 119 1.22 -23.32 -8.14
C VAL A 119 0.29 -22.70 -9.17
N ARG A 120 -0.76 -22.00 -8.74
CA ARG A 120 -1.72 -21.31 -9.61
C ARG A 120 -1.41 -19.83 -9.81
N ARG A 121 -0.33 -19.34 -9.25
CA ARG A 121 0.10 -17.96 -9.49
C ARG A 121 0.73 -17.84 -10.86
N GLU A 122 0.26 -16.88 -11.63
CA GLU A 122 0.94 -16.44 -12.84
C GLU A 122 2.03 -15.43 -12.53
N TYR A 123 3.10 -15.45 -13.34
CA TYR A 123 4.21 -14.52 -13.15
C TYR A 123 3.79 -13.11 -13.65
N PRO A 124 3.92 -12.06 -12.83
CA PRO A 124 3.55 -10.70 -13.20
C PRO A 124 4.39 -10.17 -14.36
N ARG A 125 3.75 -9.52 -15.34
CA ARG A 125 4.47 -8.96 -16.51
C ARG A 125 4.02 -7.56 -16.88
N ASN A 126 2.77 -7.27 -17.02
CA ASN A 126 2.30 -5.95 -17.46
C ASN A 126 2.51 -4.88 -16.38
N TYR A 127 2.75 -3.65 -16.77
CA TYR A 127 2.91 -2.55 -15.82
C TYR A 127 1.62 -1.78 -15.56
N ILE A 128 1.58 -1.10 -14.42
CA ILE A 128 0.59 -0.08 -14.09
C ILE A 128 1.28 1.27 -14.22
N GLN A 129 0.73 2.16 -15.03
CA GLN A 129 1.20 3.53 -15.15
C GLN A 129 0.67 4.35 -13.99
N THR A 130 1.55 4.85 -13.15
CA THR A 130 1.18 5.71 -12.01
C THR A 130 1.14 7.20 -12.39
N GLY A 131 1.71 7.55 -13.52
CA GLY A 131 1.88 8.93 -13.97
C GLY A 131 2.98 9.69 -13.25
N ILE A 132 3.78 9.01 -12.42
CA ILE A 132 4.90 9.56 -11.66
C ILE A 132 6.21 9.07 -12.28
N SER A 133 6.99 9.98 -12.86
CA SER A 133 8.22 9.62 -13.61
C SER A 133 9.22 8.81 -12.78
N ALA A 134 9.44 9.16 -11.52
CA ALA A 134 10.37 8.44 -10.65
C ALA A 134 9.90 6.99 -10.37
N ILE A 135 8.59 6.73 -10.37
CA ILE A 135 8.02 5.38 -10.23
C ILE A 135 8.05 4.68 -11.59
N ASP A 136 7.37 5.22 -12.59
CA ASP A 136 7.15 4.54 -13.86
C ASP A 136 8.46 4.30 -14.65
N GLY A 137 9.43 5.22 -14.52
CA GLY A 137 10.70 5.14 -15.22
C GLY A 137 11.79 4.33 -14.52
N LEU A 138 11.81 4.28 -13.17
CA LEU A 138 12.94 3.71 -12.40
C LEU A 138 12.57 2.59 -11.43
N THR A 139 11.31 2.53 -11.03
CA THR A 139 10.78 1.52 -10.08
C THR A 139 9.39 1.05 -10.52
N THR A 140 9.22 0.80 -11.80
CA THR A 140 7.94 0.50 -12.44
C THR A 140 7.10 -0.51 -11.67
N LEU A 141 5.85 -0.17 -11.41
CA LEU A 141 4.88 -1.02 -10.74
C LEU A 141 4.32 -2.06 -11.72
N ILE A 142 4.42 -3.32 -11.37
CA ILE A 142 3.97 -4.43 -12.21
C ILE A 142 2.65 -4.99 -11.68
N ARG A 143 1.71 -5.35 -12.58
CA ARG A 143 0.41 -5.94 -12.20
C ARG A 143 0.62 -7.19 -11.36
N GLY A 144 -0.09 -7.30 -10.24
CA GLY A 144 0.04 -8.42 -9.31
C GLY A 144 1.23 -8.32 -8.34
N GLN A 145 2.00 -7.24 -8.39
CA GLN A 145 3.12 -6.95 -7.49
C GLN A 145 2.65 -6.35 -6.18
N LYS A 146 3.45 -6.52 -5.13
CA LYS A 146 3.38 -5.78 -3.87
C LYS A 146 4.62 -4.89 -3.74
N LEU A 147 4.42 -3.59 -3.94
CA LEU A 147 5.49 -2.57 -3.94
C LEU A 147 5.18 -1.48 -2.90
N PRO A 148 5.78 -1.54 -1.70
CA PRO A 148 5.50 -0.58 -0.64
C PRO A 148 6.15 0.77 -0.86
N ILE A 149 5.53 1.82 -0.31
CA ILE A 149 6.10 3.14 -0.16
C ILE A 149 6.56 3.32 1.30
N PHE A 150 7.85 3.50 1.49
CA PHE A 150 8.47 3.81 2.77
C PHE A 150 8.55 5.32 2.94
N SER A 151 7.70 5.85 3.79
CA SER A 151 7.61 7.27 4.10
C SER A 151 8.19 7.60 5.48
N GLY A 152 8.20 8.85 5.84
CA GLY A 152 8.53 9.37 7.18
C GLY A 152 7.44 10.31 7.68
N ASN A 153 7.40 10.56 8.98
CA ASN A 153 6.42 11.48 9.57
C ASN A 153 6.52 12.86 8.94
N GLY A 154 5.39 13.38 8.46
CA GLY A 154 5.30 14.70 7.82
C GLY A 154 5.81 14.77 6.39
N LEU A 155 6.19 13.65 5.77
CA LEU A 155 6.41 13.58 4.34
C LEU A 155 5.07 13.47 3.58
N PRO A 156 5.00 13.91 2.31
CA PRO A 156 3.75 14.06 1.56
C PRO A 156 3.24 12.74 0.94
N HIS A 157 3.22 11.65 1.72
CA HIS A 157 2.77 10.35 1.21
C HIS A 157 1.27 10.31 0.93
N ASP A 158 0.45 11.07 1.67
CA ASP A 158 -0.98 11.16 1.41
C ASP A 158 -1.26 11.86 0.08
N GLN A 159 -0.52 12.95 -0.22
CA GLN A 159 -0.63 13.65 -1.51
C GLN A 159 -0.18 12.74 -2.67
N LEU A 160 0.91 11.99 -2.47
CA LEU A 160 1.39 11.04 -3.47
C LEU A 160 0.37 9.91 -3.70
N ALA A 161 -0.19 9.33 -2.64
CA ALA A 161 -1.24 8.32 -2.74
C ALA A 161 -2.46 8.86 -3.49
N ALA A 162 -2.94 10.04 -3.14
CA ALA A 162 -4.07 10.69 -3.80
C ALA A 162 -3.79 10.99 -5.27
N GLN A 163 -2.56 11.41 -5.61
CA GLN A 163 -2.15 11.65 -6.98
C GLN A 163 -2.14 10.34 -7.79
N ILE A 164 -1.61 9.25 -7.24
CA ILE A 164 -1.63 7.93 -7.89
C ILE A 164 -3.07 7.48 -8.12
N VAL A 165 -3.96 7.59 -7.12
CA VAL A 165 -5.38 7.23 -7.29
C VAL A 165 -6.04 7.98 -8.44
N LYS A 166 -5.76 9.28 -8.57
CA LYS A 166 -6.35 10.12 -9.62
C LYS A 166 -5.91 9.76 -11.03
N GLN A 167 -4.69 9.28 -11.20
CA GLN A 167 -4.07 9.20 -12.51
C GLN A 167 -3.57 7.80 -12.90
N ALA A 168 -3.61 6.84 -11.98
CA ALA A 168 -3.18 5.47 -12.29
C ALA A 168 -4.09 4.84 -13.35
N SER A 169 -3.46 4.13 -14.27
CA SER A 169 -4.12 3.42 -15.36
C SER A 169 -3.33 2.15 -15.72
N LEU A 170 -4.00 1.27 -16.46
CA LEU A 170 -3.29 0.15 -17.07
C LEU A 170 -2.36 0.67 -18.18
N GLY A 171 -1.14 0.16 -18.21
CA GLY A 171 -0.18 0.54 -19.24
C GLY A 171 -0.62 0.07 -20.64
N GLY A 172 -0.38 0.92 -21.65
CA GLY A 172 -0.80 0.68 -23.02
C GLY A 172 -2.26 1.00 -23.30
N ASP A 173 -2.74 0.74 -24.54
CA ASP A 173 -4.14 0.89 -24.94
C ASP A 173 -4.95 -0.35 -24.51
N SER A 174 -5.13 -0.53 -23.20
CA SER A 174 -5.88 -1.66 -22.65
C SER A 174 -7.34 -1.25 -22.42
N ASP A 175 -8.28 -2.02 -22.99
CA ASP A 175 -9.72 -1.90 -22.72
C ASP A 175 -10.16 -2.72 -21.48
N GLU A 176 -9.19 -3.21 -20.69
CA GLU A 176 -9.47 -4.01 -19.50
C GLU A 176 -9.98 -3.13 -18.35
N ASP A 177 -10.91 -3.67 -17.56
CA ASP A 177 -11.48 -2.95 -16.41
C ASP A 177 -10.45 -2.75 -15.30
N PHE A 178 -10.29 -1.49 -14.87
CA PHE A 178 -9.37 -1.09 -13.82
C PHE A 178 -10.12 -0.33 -12.71
N ALA A 179 -9.84 -0.69 -11.47
CA ALA A 179 -10.39 0.02 -10.31
C ALA A 179 -9.40 0.02 -9.14
N ILE A 180 -9.70 0.82 -8.13
CA ILE A 180 -8.87 1.02 -6.95
C ILE A 180 -9.64 0.66 -5.71
N VAL A 181 -9.00 -0.08 -4.82
CA VAL A 181 -9.47 -0.30 -3.44
C VAL A 181 -8.52 0.47 -2.52
N PHE A 182 -9.07 1.43 -1.81
CA PHE A 182 -8.30 2.29 -0.90
C PHE A 182 -8.66 1.97 0.55
N GLY A 183 -7.67 1.54 1.34
CA GLY A 183 -7.82 1.23 2.75
C GLY A 183 -6.98 2.17 3.61
N ALA A 184 -7.63 2.98 4.47
CA ALA A 184 -6.96 3.88 5.40
C ALA A 184 -7.11 3.39 6.84
N MET A 185 -6.00 3.24 7.54
CA MET A 185 -5.92 2.67 8.88
C MET A 185 -5.35 3.68 9.88
N GLY A 186 -6.14 4.08 10.86
CA GLY A 186 -5.72 5.01 11.91
C GLY A 186 -5.43 6.42 11.42
N VAL A 187 -6.09 6.84 10.35
CA VAL A 187 -5.90 8.19 9.78
C VAL A 187 -6.69 9.23 10.55
N LYS A 188 -6.21 10.46 10.54
CA LYS A 188 -6.92 11.60 11.14
C LYS A 188 -8.12 11.98 10.27
N HIS A 189 -9.11 12.66 10.88
CA HIS A 189 -10.31 13.11 10.17
C HIS A 189 -9.99 14.03 8.99
N ASP A 190 -9.04 14.95 9.15
CA ASP A 190 -8.60 15.86 8.09
C ASP A 190 -7.97 15.14 6.89
N VAL A 191 -7.23 14.06 7.16
CA VAL A 191 -6.64 13.20 6.12
C VAL A 191 -7.74 12.40 5.40
N ALA A 192 -8.70 11.83 6.13
CA ALA A 192 -9.83 11.13 5.52
C ALA A 192 -10.68 12.06 4.64
N ASP A 193 -10.97 13.26 5.12
CA ASP A 193 -11.69 14.28 4.36
C ASP A 193 -10.90 14.75 3.13
N PHE A 194 -9.58 14.86 3.23
CA PHE A 194 -8.70 15.17 2.10
C PHE A 194 -8.84 14.13 1.00
N PHE A 195 -8.79 12.83 1.32
CA PHE A 195 -8.95 11.77 0.32
C PHE A 195 -10.33 11.80 -0.32
N ARG A 196 -11.41 11.85 0.48
CA ARG A 196 -12.79 11.91 -0.02
C ARG A 196 -12.98 13.07 -0.99
N LYS A 197 -12.64 14.29 -0.58
CA LYS A 197 -12.76 15.49 -1.42
C LYS A 197 -11.93 15.39 -2.68
N THR A 198 -10.68 14.91 -2.56
CA THR A 198 -9.80 14.78 -3.72
C THR A 198 -10.36 13.81 -4.76
N PHE A 199 -10.97 12.69 -4.34
CA PHE A 199 -11.54 11.72 -5.27
C PHE A 199 -12.84 12.24 -5.89
N ASP A 200 -13.70 12.89 -5.12
CA ASP A 200 -14.96 13.48 -5.61
C ASP A 200 -14.71 14.62 -6.60
N GLU A 201 -13.83 15.56 -6.26
CA GLU A 201 -13.51 16.73 -7.09
C GLU A 201 -12.83 16.36 -8.43
N ASN A 202 -12.14 15.24 -8.48
CA ASN A 202 -11.47 14.77 -9.70
C ASN A 202 -12.29 13.74 -10.50
N GLY A 203 -13.50 13.40 -10.03
CA GLY A 203 -14.41 12.51 -10.75
C GLY A 203 -13.92 11.07 -10.84
N VAL A 204 -13.05 10.62 -9.91
CA VAL A 204 -12.53 9.26 -9.88
C VAL A 204 -13.24 8.37 -8.86
N SER A 205 -14.14 8.95 -8.07
CA SER A 205 -14.88 8.24 -7.01
C SER A 205 -15.56 6.96 -7.53
N ASP A 206 -16.15 6.99 -8.71
CA ASP A 206 -16.89 5.86 -9.30
C ASP A 206 -16.03 4.59 -9.51
N HIS A 207 -14.71 4.76 -9.57
CA HIS A 207 -13.75 3.66 -9.73
C HIS A 207 -12.98 3.32 -8.45
N VAL A 208 -13.35 3.94 -7.32
CA VAL A 208 -12.68 3.75 -6.04
C VAL A 208 -13.64 3.17 -5.02
N CYS A 209 -13.28 2.06 -4.39
CA CYS A 209 -13.92 1.56 -3.18
C CYS A 209 -13.06 1.93 -1.97
N MET A 210 -13.62 2.69 -1.01
CA MET A 210 -12.86 3.26 0.11
C MET A 210 -13.26 2.62 1.44
N PHE A 211 -12.26 2.19 2.22
CA PHE A 211 -12.41 1.71 3.58
C PHE A 211 -11.66 2.63 4.54
N LEU A 212 -12.37 3.20 5.52
CA LEU A 212 -11.81 4.17 6.45
C LEU A 212 -11.90 3.67 7.89
N ASN A 213 -10.75 3.56 8.55
CA ASN A 213 -10.62 3.47 9.99
C ASN A 213 -9.91 4.73 10.47
N LEU A 214 -10.58 5.52 11.30
CA LEU A 214 -10.07 6.78 11.83
C LEU A 214 -9.18 6.56 13.05
N ALA A 215 -8.41 7.56 13.42
CA ALA A 215 -7.50 7.49 14.56
C ALA A 215 -8.20 7.26 15.91
N ASN A 216 -9.45 7.70 16.03
CA ASN A 216 -10.31 7.52 17.21
C ASN A 216 -11.21 6.29 17.13
N ASP A 217 -11.21 5.56 16.01
CA ASP A 217 -11.95 4.31 15.88
C ASP A 217 -11.24 3.17 16.65
N PRO A 218 -11.97 2.12 17.03
CA PRO A 218 -11.42 1.01 17.79
C PRO A 218 -10.19 0.37 17.13
N VAL A 219 -9.20 0.05 17.96
CA VAL A 219 -7.93 -0.55 17.53
C VAL A 219 -8.12 -1.88 16.79
N VAL A 220 -9.09 -2.67 17.23
CA VAL A 220 -9.37 -3.97 16.61
C VAL A 220 -9.93 -3.84 15.21
N GLU A 221 -10.79 -2.85 14.98
CA GLU A 221 -11.31 -2.52 13.64
C GLU A 221 -10.14 -2.22 12.69
N ARG A 222 -9.11 -1.52 13.16
CA ARG A 222 -7.89 -1.22 12.39
C ARG A 222 -7.17 -2.45 11.89
N LEU A 223 -7.16 -3.54 12.66
CA LEU A 223 -6.56 -4.82 12.25
C LEU A 223 -7.37 -5.55 11.18
N ILE A 224 -8.67 -5.28 11.11
CA ILE A 224 -9.59 -5.90 10.17
C ILE A 224 -9.65 -5.15 8.86
N THR A 225 -9.54 -3.83 8.88
CA THR A 225 -9.64 -2.94 7.72
C THR A 225 -8.88 -3.44 6.49
N PRO A 226 -7.58 -3.77 6.55
CA PRO A 226 -6.86 -4.23 5.37
C PRO A 226 -7.35 -5.59 4.87
N LYS A 227 -7.85 -6.45 5.77
CA LYS A 227 -8.39 -7.76 5.40
C LYS A 227 -9.70 -7.60 4.63
N VAL A 228 -10.60 -6.72 5.07
CA VAL A 228 -11.85 -6.39 4.38
C VAL A 228 -11.56 -5.77 3.01
N ALA A 229 -10.68 -4.77 2.95
CA ALA A 229 -10.29 -4.13 1.71
C ALA A 229 -9.75 -5.14 0.67
N LEU A 230 -8.87 -6.05 1.11
CA LEU A 230 -8.31 -7.08 0.24
C LEU A 230 -9.34 -8.14 -0.18
N THR A 231 -10.29 -8.49 0.69
CA THR A 231 -11.36 -9.42 0.33
C THR A 231 -12.24 -8.86 -0.79
N VAL A 232 -12.57 -7.57 -0.71
CA VAL A 232 -13.30 -6.89 -1.78
C VAL A 232 -12.46 -6.79 -3.06
N ALA A 233 -11.16 -6.48 -2.93
CA ALA A 233 -10.24 -6.45 -4.07
C ALA A 233 -10.13 -7.81 -4.77
N GLU A 234 -10.04 -8.91 -4.02
CA GLU A 234 -9.99 -10.27 -4.56
C GLU A 234 -11.29 -10.64 -5.27
N TYR A 235 -12.45 -10.28 -4.72
CA TYR A 235 -13.74 -10.50 -5.37
C TYR A 235 -13.84 -9.76 -6.71
N LEU A 236 -13.51 -8.46 -6.72
CA LEU A 236 -13.52 -7.65 -7.94
C LEU A 236 -12.52 -8.16 -8.97
N ALA A 237 -11.34 -8.60 -8.52
CA ALA A 237 -10.29 -9.09 -9.41
C ALA A 237 -10.62 -10.48 -9.99
N PHE A 238 -10.93 -11.44 -9.16
CA PHE A 238 -10.98 -12.84 -9.58
C PHE A 238 -12.37 -13.34 -9.95
N GLU A 239 -13.44 -12.67 -9.51
CA GLU A 239 -14.81 -13.02 -9.88
C GLU A 239 -15.40 -12.03 -10.88
N CYS A 240 -15.04 -10.74 -10.79
CA CYS A 240 -15.48 -9.73 -11.75
C CYS A 240 -14.47 -9.45 -12.87
N ASN A 241 -13.30 -10.11 -12.89
CA ASN A 241 -12.24 -9.99 -13.89
C ASN A 241 -11.64 -8.58 -14.05
N MET A 242 -11.52 -7.83 -12.96
CA MET A 242 -10.98 -6.48 -12.95
C MET A 242 -9.50 -6.48 -12.53
N HIS A 243 -8.73 -5.49 -13.00
CA HIS A 243 -7.41 -5.23 -12.47
C HIS A 243 -7.52 -4.24 -11.31
N ILE A 244 -7.20 -4.68 -10.10
CA ILE A 244 -7.38 -3.88 -8.89
C ILE A 244 -6.03 -3.43 -8.35
N LEU A 245 -5.89 -2.10 -8.19
CA LEU A 245 -4.80 -1.50 -7.41
C LEU A 245 -5.29 -1.26 -5.98
N VAL A 246 -4.67 -1.93 -5.02
CA VAL A 246 -4.98 -1.77 -3.60
C VAL A 246 -3.95 -0.84 -2.97
N ILE A 247 -4.40 0.27 -2.40
CA ILE A 247 -3.56 1.20 -1.64
C ILE A 247 -3.95 1.08 -0.17
N LEU A 248 -2.99 0.70 0.68
CA LEU A 248 -3.18 0.57 2.12
C LEU A 248 -2.30 1.58 2.87
N THR A 249 -2.93 2.51 3.56
CA THR A 249 -2.23 3.55 4.36
C THR A 249 -2.85 3.65 5.76
N ASP A 250 -2.17 3.67 6.86
CA ASP A 250 -0.74 3.49 7.10
C ASP A 250 -0.48 2.12 7.74
N MET A 251 0.40 1.32 7.14
CA MET A 251 0.72 -0.02 7.66
C MET A 251 1.48 0.05 8.99
N THR A 252 2.08 1.19 9.33
CA THR A 252 2.64 1.41 10.66
C THR A 252 1.53 1.51 11.71
N SER A 253 0.42 2.19 11.41
CA SER A 253 -0.74 2.23 12.29
C SER A 253 -1.36 0.84 12.52
N PHE A 254 -1.36 -0.01 11.49
CA PHE A 254 -1.75 -1.43 11.61
C PHE A 254 -0.81 -2.19 12.58
N ALA A 255 0.49 -2.06 12.41
CA ALA A 255 1.47 -2.73 13.27
C ALA A 255 1.41 -2.23 14.72
N GLU A 256 1.18 -0.93 14.94
CA GLU A 256 0.98 -0.35 16.27
C GLU A 256 -0.31 -0.89 16.93
N ALA A 257 -1.39 -1.02 16.18
CA ALA A 257 -2.62 -1.66 16.65
C ALA A 257 -2.38 -3.13 17.07
N LEU A 258 -1.59 -3.85 16.29
CA LEU A 258 -1.21 -5.22 16.62
C LEU A 258 -0.38 -5.30 17.91
N ARG A 259 0.56 -4.36 18.11
CA ARG A 259 1.35 -4.25 19.34
C ARG A 259 0.47 -3.97 20.56
N GLU A 260 -0.50 -3.05 20.43
CA GLU A 260 -1.43 -2.69 21.50
C GLU A 260 -2.30 -3.89 21.92
N VAL A 261 -2.86 -4.60 20.95
CA VAL A 261 -3.69 -5.78 21.21
C VAL A 261 -2.86 -6.93 21.82
N SER A 262 -1.66 -7.18 21.30
CA SER A 262 -0.74 -8.17 21.86
C SER A 262 -0.36 -7.85 23.31
N SER A 263 -0.09 -6.58 23.61
CA SER A 263 0.19 -6.12 24.97
C SER A 263 -1.01 -6.32 25.91
N SER A 264 -2.23 -6.06 25.43
CA SER A 264 -3.45 -6.27 26.22
C SER A 264 -3.71 -7.74 26.56
N ARG A 265 -3.18 -8.67 25.73
CA ARG A 265 -3.21 -10.12 26.01
C ARG A 265 -2.11 -10.59 26.95
N GLY A 266 -1.18 -9.72 27.36
CA GLY A 266 -0.03 -10.10 28.16
C GLY A 266 0.98 -10.97 27.41
N GLU A 267 0.97 -10.94 26.07
CA GLU A 267 1.94 -11.70 25.26
C GLU A 267 3.36 -11.18 25.47
N ILE A 268 4.33 -12.09 25.39
CA ILE A 268 5.75 -11.73 25.54
C ILE A 268 6.19 -10.92 24.31
N PRO A 269 6.61 -9.65 24.48
CA PRO A 269 7.01 -8.82 23.36
C PRO A 269 8.32 -9.27 22.74
N SER A 270 8.44 -9.13 21.42
CA SER A 270 9.66 -9.32 20.65
C SER A 270 10.35 -7.97 20.40
N ARG A 271 11.08 -7.84 19.29
CA ARG A 271 11.85 -6.64 18.93
C ARG A 271 10.99 -5.36 18.96
N LYS A 272 11.43 -4.34 19.67
CA LYS A 272 10.77 -3.02 19.85
C LYS A 272 9.31 -3.13 20.38
N GLY A 273 8.96 -4.19 21.08
CA GLY A 273 7.64 -4.36 21.70
C GLY A 273 6.56 -4.92 20.78
N TYR A 274 6.87 -5.25 19.53
CA TYR A 274 5.93 -5.93 18.63
C TYR A 274 5.80 -7.41 18.96
N PRO A 275 4.65 -8.03 18.65
CA PRO A 275 4.50 -9.47 18.84
C PRO A 275 5.44 -10.25 17.92
N GLY A 276 5.84 -11.46 18.36
CA GLY A 276 6.73 -12.32 17.58
C GLY A 276 6.18 -12.73 16.22
N TYR A 277 4.86 -12.67 16.05
CA TYR A 277 4.15 -13.01 14.81
C TYR A 277 3.87 -11.79 13.89
N LEU A 278 4.49 -10.63 14.14
CA LEU A 278 4.33 -9.46 13.25
C LEU A 278 4.62 -9.79 11.78
N TYR A 279 5.67 -10.59 11.52
CA TYR A 279 6.00 -11.04 10.16
C TYR A 279 4.84 -11.80 9.52
N SER A 280 4.26 -12.75 10.22
CA SER A 280 3.16 -13.57 9.71
C SER A 280 1.91 -12.75 9.45
N GLU A 281 1.58 -11.79 10.31
CA GLU A 281 0.43 -10.90 10.11
C GLU A 281 0.62 -9.98 8.89
N LEU A 282 1.81 -9.40 8.71
CA LEU A 282 2.12 -8.63 7.51
C LEU A 282 2.09 -9.52 6.24
N ALA A 283 2.64 -10.73 6.33
CA ALA A 283 2.64 -11.68 5.22
C ALA A 283 1.21 -12.08 4.81
N THR A 284 0.30 -12.31 5.74
CA THR A 284 -1.11 -12.64 5.42
C THR A 284 -1.82 -11.53 4.64
N ILE A 285 -1.39 -10.29 4.79
CA ILE A 285 -1.92 -9.15 4.04
C ILE A 285 -1.23 -9.06 2.67
N TYR A 286 0.10 -9.00 2.64
CA TYR A 286 0.84 -8.74 1.41
C TYR A 286 0.79 -9.91 0.42
N GLU A 287 0.74 -11.15 0.89
CA GLU A 287 0.66 -12.35 0.03
C GLU A 287 -0.69 -12.53 -0.68
N ARG A 288 -1.65 -11.66 -0.43
CA ARG A 288 -2.93 -11.61 -1.16
C ARG A 288 -2.82 -10.89 -2.52
N ALA A 289 -1.71 -10.23 -2.80
CA ALA A 289 -1.42 -9.69 -4.13
C ALA A 289 -1.05 -10.81 -5.11
N GLY A 290 -1.43 -10.70 -6.36
CA GLY A 290 -1.02 -11.61 -7.41
C GLY A 290 -1.98 -11.69 -8.59
N ILE A 291 -1.60 -12.54 -9.53
CA ILE A 291 -2.39 -12.98 -10.68
C ILE A 291 -2.61 -14.49 -10.52
N VAL A 292 -3.82 -14.96 -10.79
CA VAL A 292 -4.19 -16.37 -10.63
C VAL A 292 -4.54 -16.96 -11.98
N GLU A 293 -3.99 -18.14 -12.28
CA GLU A 293 -4.27 -18.89 -13.49
C GLU A 293 -5.78 -19.12 -13.67
N GLY A 294 -6.28 -18.74 -14.84
CA GLY A 294 -7.70 -18.87 -15.20
C GLY A 294 -8.59 -17.71 -14.74
N ALA A 295 -8.04 -16.69 -14.06
CA ALA A 295 -8.71 -15.42 -13.81
C ALA A 295 -8.09 -14.33 -14.70
N ASN A 296 -8.91 -13.45 -15.26
CA ASN A 296 -8.42 -12.36 -16.12
C ASN A 296 -8.02 -11.12 -15.31
N GLY A 297 -8.38 -11.06 -14.04
CA GLY A 297 -8.07 -9.94 -13.15
C GLY A 297 -6.77 -10.10 -12.36
N SER A 298 -6.38 -9.06 -11.66
CA SER A 298 -5.19 -9.05 -10.81
C SER A 298 -5.40 -8.20 -9.55
N VAL A 299 -4.68 -8.54 -8.48
CA VAL A 299 -4.57 -7.71 -7.27
C VAL A 299 -3.15 -7.23 -7.16
N THR A 300 -2.95 -5.93 -7.31
CA THR A 300 -1.66 -5.24 -7.12
C THR A 300 -1.73 -4.44 -5.82
N GLN A 301 -0.71 -4.50 -4.99
CA GLN A 301 -0.68 -3.77 -3.72
C GLN A 301 0.39 -2.68 -3.70
N LEU A 302 0.00 -1.50 -3.25
CA LEU A 302 0.86 -0.36 -2.95
C LEU A 302 0.68 0.01 -1.46
N PRO A 303 1.24 -0.78 -0.52
CA PRO A 303 1.15 -0.47 0.89
C PRO A 303 2.05 0.72 1.23
N ILE A 304 1.54 1.64 2.05
CA ILE A 304 2.28 2.81 2.53
C ILE A 304 2.55 2.62 4.01
N LEU A 305 3.78 2.81 4.42
CA LEU A 305 4.17 2.78 5.82
C LEU A 305 5.01 4.01 6.18
N THR A 306 4.90 4.43 7.44
CA THR A 306 5.68 5.53 8.00
C THR A 306 6.80 4.95 8.86
N MET A 307 8.06 5.23 8.49
CA MET A 307 9.22 4.78 9.25
C MET A 307 9.41 5.64 10.51
N PRO A 308 9.33 5.07 11.72
CA PRO A 308 9.65 5.81 12.93
C PRO A 308 11.09 6.34 12.89
N ASN A 309 11.26 7.65 13.09
CA ASN A 309 12.55 8.36 13.02
C ASN A 309 13.29 8.22 11.66
N ASP A 310 12.56 7.99 10.58
CA ASP A 310 13.10 7.71 9.23
C ASP A 310 14.07 6.49 9.21
N ASP A 311 13.91 5.58 10.17
CA ASP A 311 14.77 4.39 10.35
C ASP A 311 14.26 3.22 9.51
N ILE A 312 14.90 2.97 8.38
CA ILE A 312 14.58 1.85 7.48
C ILE A 312 14.88 0.47 8.12
N THR A 313 15.69 0.43 9.19
CA THR A 313 16.01 -0.80 9.93
C THR A 313 15.00 -1.12 11.04
N HIS A 314 13.97 -0.27 11.20
CA HIS A 314 12.86 -0.51 12.11
C HIS A 314 12.11 -1.80 11.72
N PRO A 315 11.57 -2.60 12.66
CA PRO A 315 10.91 -3.87 12.34
C PRO A 315 9.85 -3.81 11.25
N ILE A 316 9.08 -2.72 11.16
CA ILE A 316 8.00 -2.59 10.17
C ILE A 316 8.56 -2.50 8.75
N PRO A 317 9.41 -1.53 8.37
CA PRO A 317 9.98 -1.50 7.02
C PRO A 317 10.91 -2.68 6.74
N ASP A 318 11.68 -3.14 7.73
CA ASP A 318 12.59 -4.28 7.59
C ASP A 318 11.83 -5.56 7.19
N LEU A 319 10.80 -5.94 7.96
CA LEU A 319 9.97 -7.10 7.66
C LEU A 319 9.16 -6.94 6.36
N THR A 320 8.61 -5.75 6.10
CA THR A 320 7.92 -5.46 4.85
C THR A 320 8.83 -5.67 3.64
N GLY A 321 10.08 -5.20 3.70
CA GLY A 321 11.06 -5.37 2.64
C GLY A 321 11.43 -6.83 2.34
N TYR A 322 11.32 -7.73 3.34
CA TYR A 322 11.52 -9.17 3.12
C TYR A 322 10.33 -9.85 2.41
N ILE A 323 9.11 -9.37 2.66
CA ILE A 323 7.88 -9.99 2.12
C ILE A 323 7.60 -9.50 0.70
N THR A 324 7.94 -8.24 0.39
CA THR A 324 7.56 -7.54 -0.84
C THR A 324 8.63 -7.62 -1.93
N GLU A 325 8.27 -7.23 -3.16
CA GLU A 325 9.16 -7.28 -4.33
C GLU A 325 9.90 -5.95 -4.59
N GLY A 326 10.26 -5.24 -3.55
CA GLY A 326 10.98 -3.97 -3.62
C GLY A 326 10.42 -2.93 -2.67
N GLN A 327 10.79 -1.67 -2.87
CA GLN A 327 10.28 -0.52 -2.12
C GLN A 327 10.51 0.78 -2.88
N ILE A 328 9.66 1.77 -2.62
CA ILE A 328 9.83 3.17 -2.99
C ILE A 328 10.11 3.94 -1.70
N VAL A 329 11.19 4.70 -1.64
CA VAL A 329 11.61 5.40 -0.41
C VAL A 329 11.46 6.90 -0.59
N LEU A 330 10.72 7.55 0.31
CA LEU A 330 10.61 9.01 0.37
C LEU A 330 11.74 9.57 1.25
N ASP A 331 12.31 10.70 0.83
CA ASP A 331 13.47 11.34 1.45
C ASP A 331 13.16 12.74 1.96
N ARG A 332 13.51 12.98 3.23
CA ARG A 332 13.27 14.26 3.89
C ARG A 332 14.13 15.38 3.35
N ASN A 333 15.34 15.08 2.87
CA ASN A 333 16.23 16.09 2.31
C ASN A 333 15.70 16.61 0.97
N LEU A 334 15.23 15.72 0.10
CA LEU A 334 14.56 16.10 -1.15
C LEU A 334 13.31 16.95 -0.88
N TYR A 335 12.50 16.56 0.10
CA TYR A 335 11.33 17.34 0.51
C TYR A 335 11.72 18.71 1.04
N GLY A 336 12.78 18.81 1.86
CA GLY A 336 13.34 20.07 2.35
C GLY A 336 13.86 20.99 1.23
N GLN A 337 14.24 20.43 0.08
CA GLN A 337 14.62 21.15 -1.14
C GLN A 337 13.43 21.48 -2.05
N SER A 338 12.21 21.28 -1.57
CA SER A 338 10.96 21.50 -2.31
C SER A 338 10.80 20.60 -3.55
N VAL A 339 11.41 19.42 -3.55
CA VAL A 339 11.19 18.41 -4.57
C VAL A 339 9.96 17.57 -4.19
N TYR A 340 8.98 17.50 -5.06
CA TYR A 340 7.78 16.68 -4.92
C TYR A 340 7.50 15.89 -6.20
N PRO A 341 7.17 14.57 -6.11
CA PRO A 341 7.28 13.74 -4.91
C PRO A 341 8.75 13.52 -4.50
N PRO A 342 9.06 13.50 -3.20
CA PRO A 342 10.46 13.42 -2.75
C PRO A 342 10.97 11.97 -2.77
N ILE A 343 10.93 11.31 -3.92
CA ILE A 343 11.35 9.91 -4.08
C ILE A 343 12.88 9.84 -4.19
N ASN A 344 13.51 9.16 -3.24
CA ASN A 344 14.92 8.84 -3.33
C ASN A 344 15.09 7.58 -4.18
N VAL A 345 15.59 7.75 -5.38
CA VAL A 345 15.69 6.65 -6.36
C VAL A 345 16.79 5.64 -6.03
N LEU A 346 17.82 6.02 -5.27
CA LEU A 346 18.95 5.13 -4.97
C LEU A 346 18.59 3.95 -4.06
N PRO A 347 17.86 4.12 -2.93
CA PRO A 347 17.38 3.00 -2.13
C PRO A 347 16.06 2.39 -2.65
N SER A 348 15.46 2.97 -3.67
CA SER A 348 14.20 2.48 -4.26
C SER A 348 14.49 1.39 -5.30
N LEU A 349 13.62 0.38 -5.34
CA LEU A 349 13.82 -0.80 -6.18
C LEU A 349 12.48 -1.47 -6.48
N SER A 350 12.26 -1.87 -7.73
CA SER A 350 11.22 -2.82 -8.12
C SER A 350 11.86 -4.07 -8.74
N ARG A 351 11.80 -5.21 -8.05
CA ARG A 351 12.47 -6.44 -8.49
C ARG A 351 11.82 -7.06 -9.72
N LEU A 352 10.55 -6.79 -9.96
CA LEU A 352 9.79 -7.31 -11.11
C LEU A 352 9.82 -6.39 -12.32
N MET A 353 10.35 -5.18 -12.20
CA MET A 353 10.38 -4.17 -13.27
C MET A 353 10.91 -4.73 -14.59
N LYS A 354 12.05 -5.44 -14.55
CA LYS A 354 12.72 -6.00 -15.73
C LYS A 354 11.85 -6.93 -16.60
N ASP A 355 10.81 -7.53 -16.00
CA ASP A 355 9.95 -8.51 -16.66
C ASP A 355 8.65 -7.89 -17.20
N GLY A 356 8.41 -6.61 -16.92
CA GLY A 356 7.20 -5.87 -17.35
C GLY A 356 7.48 -4.57 -18.10
N ILE A 357 8.74 -4.33 -18.52
CA ILE A 357 9.15 -3.17 -19.31
C ILE A 357 9.92 -3.59 -20.56
N GLY A 358 10.15 -2.66 -21.49
CA GLY A 358 10.86 -2.90 -22.74
C GLY A 358 9.92 -3.16 -23.90
N GLU A 359 10.43 -3.83 -24.94
CA GLU A 359 9.68 -4.12 -26.16
C GLU A 359 8.40 -4.92 -25.89
N GLY A 360 7.28 -4.42 -26.38
CA GLY A 360 5.96 -5.03 -26.16
C GLY A 360 5.21 -4.57 -24.89
N TYR A 361 5.88 -3.87 -23.98
CA TYR A 361 5.28 -3.33 -22.74
C TYR A 361 5.38 -1.82 -22.66
N THR A 362 6.59 -1.28 -22.72
CA THR A 362 6.86 0.17 -22.66
C THR A 362 7.59 0.60 -23.96
N ARG A 363 8.90 0.82 -23.88
CA ARG A 363 9.75 1.15 -25.02
C ARG A 363 11.06 0.37 -24.91
N ASP A 364 11.66 0.03 -26.03
CA ASP A 364 12.84 -0.85 -26.14
C ASP A 364 14.07 -0.34 -25.37
N ASP A 365 14.21 0.97 -25.21
CA ASP A 365 15.30 1.62 -24.48
C ASP A 365 15.09 1.69 -22.96
N HIS A 366 13.87 1.43 -22.46
CA HIS A 366 13.49 1.71 -21.08
C HIS A 366 14.46 1.13 -20.04
N GLN A 367 14.78 -0.16 -20.13
CA GLN A 367 15.67 -0.82 -19.16
C GLN A 367 17.09 -0.22 -19.17
N ALA A 368 17.62 0.03 -20.36
CA ALA A 368 18.96 0.61 -20.52
C ALA A 368 19.01 2.06 -20.00
N LEU A 369 17.98 2.85 -20.34
CA LEU A 369 17.82 4.22 -19.88
C LEU A 369 17.72 4.30 -18.35
N ALA A 370 16.87 3.47 -17.73
CA ALA A 370 16.70 3.40 -16.28
C ALA A 370 18.03 3.06 -15.58
N ASN A 371 18.76 2.07 -16.09
CA ASN A 371 20.07 1.69 -15.55
C ASN A 371 21.09 2.83 -15.65
N GLN A 372 21.09 3.57 -16.76
CA GLN A 372 21.99 4.70 -16.94
C GLN A 372 21.63 5.89 -16.04
N LEU A 373 20.34 6.24 -15.96
CA LEU A 373 19.87 7.32 -15.06
C LEU A 373 20.26 7.03 -13.61
N PHE A 374 20.04 5.80 -13.16
CA PHE A 374 20.42 5.35 -11.83
C PHE A 374 21.93 5.45 -11.60
N ALA A 375 22.76 4.93 -12.52
CA ALA A 375 24.20 4.97 -12.43
C ALA A 375 24.75 6.42 -12.46
N SER A 376 24.19 7.26 -13.33
CA SER A 376 24.57 8.66 -13.41
C SER A 376 24.21 9.44 -12.16
N TYR A 377 23.02 9.17 -11.58
CA TYR A 377 22.61 9.83 -10.33
C TYR A 377 23.44 9.35 -9.12
N ALA A 378 23.88 8.10 -9.11
CA ALA A 378 24.82 7.61 -8.08
C ALA A 378 26.14 8.40 -8.11
N LYS A 379 26.71 8.70 -9.30
CA LYS A 379 27.92 9.52 -9.47
C LYS A 379 27.73 10.97 -8.99
N VAL A 380 26.50 11.51 -9.01
CA VAL A 380 26.19 12.82 -8.43
C VAL A 380 26.53 12.87 -6.93
N GLY A 381 26.22 11.80 -6.19
CA GLY A 381 26.58 11.68 -4.78
C GLY A 381 28.10 11.78 -4.54
N GLU A 382 28.90 11.12 -5.40
CA GLU A 382 30.37 11.19 -5.34
C GLU A 382 30.87 12.61 -5.63
N ALA A 383 30.34 13.28 -6.67
CA ALA A 383 30.69 14.66 -7.01
C ALA A 383 30.31 15.64 -5.91
N ARG A 384 29.16 15.48 -5.25
CA ARG A 384 28.73 16.28 -4.08
C ARG A 384 29.65 16.09 -2.89
N ASN A 385 30.03 14.85 -2.59
CA ASN A 385 30.99 14.56 -1.52
C ASN A 385 32.35 15.22 -1.80
N LEU A 386 32.83 15.13 -3.02
CA LEU A 386 34.07 15.77 -3.43
C LEU A 386 33.97 17.31 -3.31
N ALA A 387 32.86 17.89 -3.82
CA ALA A 387 32.63 19.35 -3.71
C ALA A 387 32.60 19.84 -2.27
N SER A 388 32.10 19.06 -1.34
CA SER A 388 32.05 19.40 0.09
C SER A 388 33.43 19.46 0.73
N VAL A 389 34.44 18.78 0.16
CA VAL A 389 35.82 18.74 0.67
C VAL A 389 36.71 19.78 0.03
N ILE A 390 36.65 19.92 -1.31
CA ILE A 390 37.61 20.80 -2.04
C ILE A 390 36.96 22.09 -2.57
N GLY A 391 35.63 22.20 -2.52
CA GLY A 391 34.87 23.33 -3.12
C GLY A 391 34.43 23.03 -4.55
N GLU A 392 33.30 23.61 -4.98
CA GLU A 392 32.75 23.40 -6.34
C GLU A 392 33.66 23.96 -7.43
N ASP A 393 34.41 25.05 -7.13
CA ASP A 393 35.28 25.71 -8.09
C ASP A 393 36.46 24.82 -8.53
N GLU A 394 36.95 23.98 -7.63
CA GLU A 394 38.10 23.09 -7.84
C GLU A 394 37.71 21.74 -8.47
N LEU A 395 36.42 21.49 -8.70
CA LEU A 395 35.96 20.27 -9.35
C LEU A 395 36.39 20.17 -10.81
N SER A 396 36.57 18.94 -11.28
CA SER A 396 36.79 18.69 -12.71
C SER A 396 35.60 19.17 -13.55
N PRO A 397 35.80 19.47 -14.84
CA PRO A 397 34.70 19.83 -15.73
C PRO A 397 33.59 18.74 -15.82
N LEU A 398 33.98 17.47 -15.65
CA LEU A 398 33.05 16.35 -15.65
C LEU A 398 32.23 16.32 -14.35
N ASP A 399 32.86 16.49 -13.18
CA ASP A 399 32.14 16.51 -11.89
C ASP A 399 31.16 17.69 -11.84
N LYS A 400 31.50 18.85 -12.39
CA LYS A 400 30.60 20.01 -12.53
C LYS A 400 29.35 19.65 -13.37
N LYS A 401 29.52 18.87 -14.45
CA LYS A 401 28.37 18.37 -15.25
C LYS A 401 27.53 17.37 -14.49
N TYR A 402 28.12 16.51 -13.66
CA TYR A 402 27.34 15.62 -12.78
C TYR A 402 26.54 16.40 -11.73
N LEU A 403 27.08 17.48 -11.17
CA LEU A 403 26.33 18.35 -10.26
C LEU A 403 25.16 19.05 -10.96
N GLU A 404 25.37 19.52 -12.19
CA GLU A 404 24.31 20.10 -13.02
C GLU A 404 23.23 19.05 -13.34
N PHE A 405 23.63 17.88 -13.82
CA PHE A 405 22.72 16.76 -14.07
C PHE A 405 21.93 16.40 -12.82
N GLY A 406 22.55 16.31 -11.66
CA GLY A 406 21.88 15.99 -10.39
C GLY A 406 20.81 17.00 -10.02
N ARG A 407 21.07 18.30 -10.17
CA ARG A 407 20.08 19.37 -9.92
C ARG A 407 18.90 19.28 -10.87
N GLU A 408 19.15 19.14 -12.17
CA GLU A 408 18.11 19.05 -13.19
C GLU A 408 17.30 17.73 -13.03
N PHE A 409 17.95 16.62 -12.70
CA PHE A 409 17.30 15.34 -12.45
C PHE A 409 16.37 15.41 -11.24
N GLU A 410 16.79 16.01 -10.14
CA GLU A 410 15.95 16.21 -8.96
C GLU A 410 14.77 17.14 -9.23
N GLN A 411 15.00 18.23 -9.96
CA GLN A 411 13.97 19.25 -10.22
C GLN A 411 12.98 18.84 -11.30
N ARG A 412 13.42 18.15 -12.34
CA ARG A 412 12.60 17.89 -13.53
C ARG A 412 12.15 16.43 -13.64
N TYR A 413 12.97 15.47 -13.25
CA TYR A 413 12.62 14.05 -13.35
C TYR A 413 11.92 13.53 -12.10
N ILE A 414 12.53 13.71 -10.94
CA ILE A 414 11.91 13.35 -9.66
C ILE A 414 10.82 14.36 -9.34
N GLY A 415 11.13 15.65 -9.44
CA GLY A 415 10.19 16.75 -9.21
C GLY A 415 9.09 16.77 -10.27
N GLN A 416 7.85 16.80 -9.79
CA GLN A 416 6.64 16.76 -10.61
C GLN A 416 5.50 17.46 -9.89
N GLY A 417 4.67 18.21 -10.61
CA GLY A 417 3.52 18.89 -10.01
C GLY A 417 2.50 17.89 -9.44
N THR A 418 1.78 18.28 -8.40
CA THR A 418 0.76 17.44 -7.72
C THR A 418 -0.43 17.06 -8.61
N THR A 419 -0.57 17.70 -9.76
CA THR A 419 -1.62 17.43 -10.76
C THR A 419 -1.02 16.98 -12.09
N GLU A 420 0.29 16.85 -12.16
CA GLU A 420 0.99 16.47 -13.39
C GLU A 420 0.95 14.95 -13.56
N ASN A 421 0.44 14.51 -14.69
CA ASN A 421 0.37 13.12 -15.10
C ASN A 421 1.27 12.94 -16.32
N ARG A 422 2.36 12.20 -16.18
CA ARG A 422 3.30 11.94 -17.27
C ARG A 422 3.10 10.53 -17.80
N THR A 423 2.98 10.43 -19.11
CA THR A 423 3.02 9.12 -19.78
C THR A 423 4.40 8.50 -19.68
N ILE A 424 4.48 7.19 -19.90
CA ILE A 424 5.77 6.50 -19.93
C ILE A 424 6.68 7.06 -21.05
N GLN A 425 6.11 7.47 -22.18
CA GLN A 425 6.87 8.07 -23.28
C GLN A 425 7.49 9.40 -22.87
N GLU A 426 6.71 10.31 -22.29
CA GLU A 426 7.20 11.59 -21.78
C GLU A 426 8.28 11.40 -20.71
N THR A 427 8.11 10.39 -19.83
CA THR A 427 9.08 10.05 -18.79
C THR A 427 10.41 9.59 -19.39
N LEU A 428 10.38 8.72 -20.39
CA LEU A 428 11.58 8.21 -21.05
C LEU A 428 12.26 9.31 -21.89
N ASP A 429 11.51 10.15 -22.61
CA ASP A 429 12.05 11.27 -23.36
C ASP A 429 12.74 12.28 -22.45
N LEU A 430 12.13 12.62 -21.32
CA LEU A 430 12.74 13.47 -20.30
C LEU A 430 14.05 12.87 -19.75
N GLY A 431 14.09 11.54 -19.57
CA GLY A 431 15.32 10.85 -19.18
C GLY A 431 16.46 11.06 -20.18
N TRP A 432 16.20 10.98 -21.48
CA TRP A 432 17.18 11.25 -22.53
C TRP A 432 17.61 12.72 -22.59
N GLU A 433 16.67 13.67 -22.42
CA GLU A 433 17.02 15.08 -22.35
C GLU A 433 18.03 15.36 -21.21
N LEU A 434 17.81 14.75 -20.06
CA LEU A 434 18.70 14.93 -18.90
C LEU A 434 20.06 14.25 -19.11
N LEU A 435 20.10 13.06 -19.67
CA LEU A 435 21.38 12.41 -20.01
C LEU A 435 22.19 13.21 -21.04
N ALA A 436 21.55 14.04 -21.87
CA ALA A 436 22.25 14.92 -22.83
C ALA A 436 23.10 16.03 -22.15
N LEU A 437 22.92 16.27 -20.84
CA LEU A 437 23.79 17.13 -20.05
C LEU A 437 25.17 16.51 -19.81
N LEU A 438 25.25 15.19 -19.85
CA LEU A 438 26.49 14.43 -19.69
C LEU A 438 27.16 14.19 -21.04
N PRO A 439 28.49 14.03 -21.08
CA PRO A 439 29.17 13.59 -22.29
C PRO A 439 28.67 12.20 -22.72
N ARG A 440 28.60 12.00 -24.04
CA ARG A 440 28.15 10.72 -24.62
C ARG A 440 29.00 9.53 -24.12
N ASP A 441 30.29 9.73 -23.89
CA ASP A 441 31.22 8.71 -23.42
C ASP A 441 30.93 8.22 -21.99
N GLU A 442 30.14 8.98 -21.22
CA GLU A 442 29.66 8.60 -19.87
C GLU A 442 28.45 7.65 -19.88
N LEU A 443 27.83 7.43 -21.06
CA LEU A 443 26.65 6.58 -21.21
C LEU A 443 27.03 5.12 -21.44
N ASP A 444 27.75 4.53 -20.49
CA ASP A 444 28.36 3.19 -20.57
C ASP A 444 27.38 2.05 -20.33
N ARG A 445 26.14 2.33 -19.89
CA ARG A 445 25.07 1.35 -19.62
C ARG A 445 24.10 1.18 -20.78
N ILE A 446 24.25 1.94 -21.86
CA ILE A 446 23.35 1.95 -23.00
C ILE A 446 24.11 1.50 -24.25
N ASP A 447 23.49 0.61 -25.03
CA ASP A 447 24.02 0.21 -26.34
C ASP A 447 24.15 1.43 -27.27
N THR A 448 25.25 1.48 -28.04
CA THR A 448 25.55 2.59 -28.96
C THR A 448 24.41 2.83 -29.96
N LYS A 449 23.69 1.78 -30.40
CA LYS A 449 22.56 1.92 -31.33
C LYS A 449 21.41 2.70 -30.73
N LEU A 450 21.09 2.45 -29.45
CA LEU A 450 20.06 3.20 -28.72
C LEU A 450 20.50 4.65 -28.48
N ILE A 451 21.79 4.87 -28.17
CA ILE A 451 22.35 6.23 -28.07
C ILE A 451 22.23 6.96 -29.40
N ASP A 452 22.58 6.32 -30.52
CA ASP A 452 22.49 6.93 -31.86
C ASP A 452 21.06 7.30 -32.23
N PHE A 453 20.09 6.57 -31.75
CA PHE A 453 18.67 6.76 -32.05
C PHE A 453 18.02 7.81 -31.14
N TYR A 454 18.19 7.69 -29.83
CA TYR A 454 17.44 8.49 -28.84
C TYR A 454 18.20 9.69 -28.28
N TYR A 455 19.53 9.69 -28.29
CA TYR A 455 20.32 10.81 -27.74
C TYR A 455 20.05 12.09 -28.57
N PRO A 456 19.65 13.21 -27.94
CA PRO A 456 19.32 14.43 -28.64
C PRO A 456 20.49 14.91 -29.50
N LYS A 457 20.28 15.00 -30.80
CA LYS A 457 21.27 15.60 -31.71
C LYS A 457 21.31 17.09 -31.38
N LYS A 458 22.44 17.60 -30.88
CA LYS A 458 22.65 19.05 -30.79
C LYS A 458 22.37 19.61 -32.18
N ASN A 459 21.35 20.46 -32.28
CA ASN A 459 21.23 21.30 -33.47
C ASN A 459 22.52 22.09 -33.54
N GLU A 460 23.37 21.77 -34.50
CA GLU A 460 24.49 22.61 -34.92
C GLU A 460 23.87 23.93 -35.41
N ALA A 461 23.81 24.92 -34.49
CA ALA A 461 23.44 26.28 -34.83
C ALA A 461 24.71 27.13 -34.91
#